data_c9da953575f2f9687ab4f323af640d03
#
_entry.id   c9da953575f2f9687ab4f323af640d03
#
_cell.length_a   1.000
_cell.length_b   1.000
_cell.length_c   1.000
_cell.angle_alpha   90.00
_cell.angle_beta   90.00
_cell.angle_gamma   90.00
#
_symmetry.space_group_name_H-M   'P 1'
#
loop_
_entity.id
_entity.type
_entity.pdbx_description
1 polymer ?
#
loop_
_entity_poly.entity_id
_entity_poly.type
_entity_poly.pdbx_seq_one_letter_code
_entity_poly.pdbx_strand_id
1 'polypeptide(L)'
;MTAKVPVNGEMVDNPYKTWKDVNPELRDLAIRVYGPPTTSGTRASFAEIVNEKSFCGKNADVKSIGYKAKKCRAMRTDGAYIEAGEQDNLIVQKLQEDTDTFGVFGFSYLDQNSDTIQGAELSGVTPSFEAIAEGKYKASRALYFYVKHSHIGVVPGIQKYMEEWTKHWDEDGILADVGMIPMPEAEREEMKERMSTLVALTPNDLMNKVVSK
;
A
#
# COMPACT_ATOMS: atom_id res chain seq x y z
N MET A 1 -9.73 8.74 -6.15
CA MET A 1 -9.22 8.00 -7.33
C MET A 1 -10.15 6.86 -7.79
N THR A 2 -11.25 6.59 -7.08
CA THR A 2 -12.28 5.64 -7.52
C THR A 2 -12.94 6.07 -8.83
N ALA A 3 -13.31 5.10 -9.67
CA ALA A 3 -14.04 5.37 -10.92
C ALA A 3 -15.45 5.98 -10.65
N LYS A 4 -16.07 5.61 -9.53
CA LYS A 4 -17.38 6.09 -9.12
C LYS A 4 -17.38 6.70 -7.74
N VAL A 5 -18.24 7.71 -7.55
CA VAL A 5 -18.45 8.39 -6.25
C VAL A 5 -19.94 8.57 -5.98
N PRO A 6 -20.36 8.69 -4.71
CA PRO A 6 -21.75 8.97 -4.38
C PRO A 6 -22.08 10.44 -4.65
N VAL A 7 -23.15 10.68 -5.39
CA VAL A 7 -23.71 12.02 -5.64
C VAL A 7 -25.23 11.89 -5.60
N ASN A 8 -25.89 12.69 -4.77
CA ASN A 8 -27.36 12.75 -4.65
C ASN A 8 -28.03 11.37 -4.49
N GLY A 9 -27.44 10.46 -3.73
CA GLY A 9 -28.00 9.13 -3.46
C GLY A 9 -27.73 8.08 -4.52
N GLU A 10 -26.87 8.34 -5.50
CA GLU A 10 -26.51 7.42 -6.56
C GLU A 10 -24.98 7.33 -6.74
N MET A 11 -24.48 6.19 -7.22
CA MET A 11 -23.08 6.03 -7.61
C MET A 11 -22.90 6.42 -9.07
N VAL A 12 -22.33 7.62 -9.29
CA VAL A 12 -22.04 8.16 -10.63
C VAL A 12 -20.56 8.02 -10.99
N ASP A 13 -20.23 8.13 -12.26
CA ASP A 13 -18.84 8.25 -12.70
C ASP A 13 -18.22 9.51 -12.06
N ASN A 14 -16.98 9.39 -11.61
CA ASN A 14 -16.33 10.45 -10.84
C ASN A 14 -16.23 11.77 -11.63
N PRO A 15 -17.01 12.81 -11.28
CA PRO A 15 -17.06 14.05 -12.03
C PRO A 15 -15.93 15.03 -11.69
N TYR A 16 -15.24 14.83 -10.55
CA TYR A 16 -14.26 15.76 -10.03
C TYR A 16 -13.03 15.84 -10.93
N LYS A 17 -12.71 17.02 -11.44
CA LYS A 17 -11.58 17.29 -12.33
C LYS A 17 -10.45 18.03 -11.62
N THR A 18 -10.80 18.88 -10.65
CA THR A 18 -9.86 19.66 -9.85
C THR A 18 -9.93 19.27 -8.37
N TRP A 19 -8.91 19.61 -7.60
CA TRP A 19 -8.93 19.44 -6.16
C TRP A 19 -10.03 20.28 -5.50
N LYS A 20 -10.30 21.46 -6.07
CA LYS A 20 -11.39 22.34 -5.62
C LYS A 20 -12.78 21.73 -5.81
N ASP A 21 -12.98 20.91 -6.83
CA ASP A 21 -14.23 20.16 -7.00
C ASP A 21 -14.46 19.16 -5.85
N VAL A 22 -13.37 18.63 -5.28
CA VAL A 22 -13.43 17.69 -4.15
C VAL A 22 -13.67 18.44 -2.84
N ASN A 23 -12.96 19.54 -2.62
CA ASN A 23 -13.12 20.42 -1.47
C ASN A 23 -12.87 21.87 -1.91
N PRO A 24 -13.86 22.78 -1.74
CA PRO A 24 -13.75 24.19 -2.14
C PRO A 24 -12.59 24.97 -1.50
N GLU A 25 -12.05 24.48 -0.38
CA GLU A 25 -10.90 25.08 0.30
C GLU A 25 -9.56 24.74 -0.37
N LEU A 26 -9.55 23.73 -1.24
CA LEU A 26 -8.34 23.32 -1.95
C LEU A 26 -8.08 24.18 -3.19
N ARG A 27 -6.87 24.13 -3.68
CA ARG A 27 -6.43 24.86 -4.88
C ARG A 27 -7.20 24.38 -6.12
N ASP A 28 -7.48 25.30 -7.02
CA ASP A 28 -8.11 25.01 -8.31
C ASP A 28 -7.07 24.48 -9.31
N LEU A 29 -6.60 23.28 -9.04
CA LEU A 29 -5.62 22.56 -9.84
C LEU A 29 -6.18 21.22 -10.31
N ALA A 30 -5.83 20.83 -11.52
CA ALA A 30 -6.24 19.54 -12.07
C ALA A 30 -5.77 18.40 -11.17
N ILE A 31 -6.64 17.41 -10.95
CA ILE A 31 -6.26 16.19 -10.23
C ILE A 31 -5.36 15.37 -11.14
N ARG A 32 -4.08 15.25 -10.77
CA ARG A 32 -3.10 14.40 -11.44
C ARG A 32 -2.36 13.56 -10.40
N VAL A 33 -2.45 12.24 -10.55
CA VAL A 33 -1.81 11.27 -9.66
C VAL A 33 -1.04 10.27 -10.50
N TYR A 34 0.26 10.28 -10.39
CA TYR A 34 1.13 9.27 -10.99
C TYR A 34 1.16 8.00 -10.13
N GLY A 35 1.14 6.86 -10.76
CA GLY A 35 1.24 5.60 -10.04
C GLY A 35 1.53 4.42 -10.96
N PRO A 36 1.79 3.25 -10.38
CA PRO A 36 2.15 2.07 -11.16
C PRO A 36 0.95 1.49 -11.92
N PRO A 37 1.21 0.65 -12.94
CA PRO A 37 0.20 0.06 -13.80
C PRO A 37 -0.65 -1.01 -13.10
N THR A 38 -1.62 -1.57 -13.81
CA THR A 38 -2.57 -2.57 -13.28
C THR A 38 -1.91 -3.87 -12.80
N THR A 39 -0.73 -4.19 -13.28
CA THR A 39 0.08 -5.35 -12.88
C THR A 39 0.75 -5.18 -11.51
N SER A 40 0.85 -3.95 -11.00
CA SER A 40 1.55 -3.64 -9.76
C SER A 40 0.78 -4.00 -8.49
N GLY A 41 1.47 -4.64 -7.55
CA GLY A 41 0.98 -4.88 -6.20
C GLY A 41 0.75 -3.58 -5.39
N THR A 42 1.54 -2.53 -5.63
CA THR A 42 1.36 -1.21 -5.00
C THR A 42 0.05 -0.57 -5.42
N ARG A 43 -0.28 -0.60 -6.71
CA ARG A 43 -1.59 -0.14 -7.20
C ARG A 43 -2.75 -0.94 -6.60
N ALA A 44 -2.63 -2.26 -6.54
CA ALA A 44 -3.66 -3.11 -5.94
C ALA A 44 -3.87 -2.78 -4.45
N SER A 45 -2.79 -2.51 -3.72
CA SER A 45 -2.83 -2.12 -2.31
C SER A 45 -3.47 -0.75 -2.11
N PHE A 46 -3.11 0.24 -2.93
CA PHE A 46 -3.74 1.56 -2.90
C PHE A 46 -5.25 1.45 -3.15
N ALA A 47 -5.66 0.70 -4.18
CA ALA A 47 -7.07 0.50 -4.50
C ALA A 47 -7.83 -0.20 -3.35
N GLU A 48 -7.19 -1.14 -2.66
CA GLU A 48 -7.80 -1.83 -1.52
C GLU A 48 -7.86 -0.94 -0.28
N ILE A 49 -6.74 -0.37 0.14
CA ILE A 49 -6.62 0.33 1.42
C ILE A 49 -7.34 1.68 1.34
N VAL A 50 -7.04 2.47 0.30
CA VAL A 50 -7.55 3.83 0.18
C VAL A 50 -8.96 3.86 -0.43
N ASN A 51 -9.16 3.25 -1.59
CA ASN A 51 -10.45 3.37 -2.28
C ASN A 51 -11.53 2.47 -1.65
N GLU A 52 -11.23 1.18 -1.40
CA GLU A 52 -12.24 0.26 -0.86
C GLU A 52 -12.43 0.45 0.65
N LYS A 53 -11.38 0.18 1.45
CA LYS A 53 -11.51 0.13 2.92
C LYS A 53 -11.71 1.51 3.54
N SER A 54 -10.93 2.51 3.09
CA SER A 54 -10.97 3.84 3.68
C SER A 54 -12.11 4.66 3.11
N PHE A 55 -12.16 4.91 1.81
CA PHE A 55 -13.21 5.73 1.21
C PHE A 55 -14.57 5.03 1.23
N CYS A 56 -14.78 3.99 0.44
CA CYS A 56 -16.11 3.38 0.31
C CYS A 56 -16.55 2.62 1.57
N GLY A 57 -15.64 1.97 2.26
CA GLY A 57 -15.95 1.21 3.47
C GLY A 57 -16.36 2.08 4.68
N LYS A 58 -15.94 3.33 4.71
CA LYS A 58 -16.29 4.28 5.79
C LYS A 58 -17.32 5.33 5.38
N ASN A 59 -17.51 5.57 4.09
CA ASN A 59 -18.41 6.60 3.58
C ASN A 59 -19.89 6.22 3.83
N ALA A 60 -20.62 7.10 4.53
CA ALA A 60 -22.02 6.87 4.89
C ALA A 60 -22.93 6.82 3.67
N ASP A 61 -22.70 7.66 2.67
CA ASP A 61 -23.51 7.73 1.46
C ASP A 61 -23.35 6.46 0.61
N VAL A 62 -22.11 5.93 0.50
CA VAL A 62 -21.85 4.65 -0.19
C VAL A 62 -22.59 3.50 0.50
N LYS A 63 -22.61 3.49 1.84
CA LYS A 63 -23.32 2.49 2.62
C LYS A 63 -24.84 2.60 2.47
N SER A 64 -25.38 3.79 2.51
CA SER A 64 -26.83 4.03 2.37
C SER A 64 -27.37 3.60 1.01
N ILE A 65 -26.57 3.74 -0.05
CA ILE A 65 -26.86 3.26 -1.41
C ILE A 65 -26.78 1.72 -1.53
N GLY A 66 -26.22 1.03 -0.53
CA GLY A 66 -25.97 -0.42 -0.60
C GLY A 66 -24.88 -0.82 -1.61
N TYR A 67 -24.00 0.12 -1.98
CA TYR A 67 -22.94 -0.16 -2.93
C TYR A 67 -21.82 -1.00 -2.30
N LYS A 68 -21.43 -2.10 -2.94
CA LYS A 68 -20.37 -2.98 -2.42
C LYS A 68 -19.02 -2.28 -2.48
N ALA A 69 -18.41 -2.03 -1.31
CA ALA A 69 -17.14 -1.30 -1.19
C ALA A 69 -16.02 -1.85 -2.10
N LYS A 70 -15.96 -3.18 -2.30
CA LYS A 70 -15.00 -3.81 -3.23
C LYS A 70 -15.06 -3.27 -4.66
N LYS A 71 -16.22 -2.79 -5.13
CA LYS A 71 -16.33 -2.17 -6.46
C LYS A 71 -15.55 -0.86 -6.57
N CYS A 72 -15.22 -0.21 -5.44
CA CYS A 72 -14.42 1.01 -5.41
C CYS A 72 -12.94 0.77 -5.72
N ARG A 73 -12.48 -0.47 -5.81
CA ARG A 73 -11.14 -0.78 -6.34
C ARG A 73 -10.98 -0.38 -7.80
N ALA A 74 -12.08 -0.26 -8.55
CA ALA A 74 -12.03 0.28 -9.90
C ALA A 74 -11.54 1.72 -9.87
N MET A 75 -10.42 1.98 -10.51
CA MET A 75 -9.82 3.31 -10.61
C MET A 75 -10.34 4.04 -11.83
N ARG A 76 -10.37 5.36 -11.74
CA ARG A 76 -10.78 6.23 -12.87
C ARG A 76 -9.78 6.13 -14.02
N THR A 77 -10.30 6.27 -15.25
CA THR A 77 -9.52 6.14 -16.49
C THR A 77 -9.56 7.40 -17.35
N ASP A 78 -10.00 8.51 -16.78
CA ASP A 78 -10.21 9.78 -17.47
C ASP A 78 -8.97 10.70 -17.48
N GLY A 79 -7.81 10.14 -17.18
CA GLY A 79 -6.52 10.83 -17.19
C GLY A 79 -6.09 11.42 -15.85
N ALA A 80 -6.94 11.42 -14.82
CA ALA A 80 -6.54 11.90 -13.49
C ALA A 80 -5.57 10.93 -12.77
N TYR A 81 -5.67 9.63 -13.04
CA TYR A 81 -4.64 8.66 -12.67
C TYR A 81 -3.80 8.34 -13.89
N ILE A 82 -2.50 8.55 -13.79
CA ILE A 82 -1.54 8.43 -14.90
C ILE A 82 -0.59 7.26 -14.58
N GLU A 83 -0.59 6.25 -15.43
CA GLU A 83 0.32 5.12 -15.28
C GLU A 83 1.73 5.55 -15.70
N ALA A 84 2.69 5.50 -14.76
CA ALA A 84 4.07 5.94 -14.95
C ALA A 84 5.08 4.78 -15.05
N GLY A 85 4.61 3.55 -15.23
CA GLY A 85 5.44 2.35 -15.33
C GLY A 85 5.58 1.58 -14.01
N GLU A 86 6.25 0.42 -14.07
CA GLU A 86 6.46 -0.48 -12.92
C GLU A 86 7.54 0.04 -11.96
N GLN A 87 8.43 0.90 -12.43
CA GLN A 87 9.56 1.39 -11.63
C GLN A 87 9.15 2.66 -10.88
N ASP A 88 9.13 2.60 -9.58
CA ASP A 88 8.75 3.73 -8.72
C ASP A 88 9.66 4.96 -8.90
N ASN A 89 10.92 4.78 -9.31
CA ASN A 89 11.83 5.89 -9.66
C ASN A 89 11.27 6.81 -10.76
N LEU A 90 10.52 6.28 -11.71
CA LEU A 90 9.89 7.09 -12.77
C LEU A 90 8.80 8.00 -12.18
N ILE A 91 8.09 7.51 -11.16
CA ILE A 91 7.08 8.31 -10.46
C ILE A 91 7.76 9.44 -9.69
N VAL A 92 8.85 9.15 -8.98
CA VAL A 92 9.65 10.16 -8.26
C VAL A 92 10.12 11.26 -9.21
N GLN A 93 10.68 10.90 -10.36
CA GLN A 93 11.11 11.88 -11.38
C GLN A 93 9.96 12.77 -11.84
N LYS A 94 8.76 12.20 -12.07
CA LYS A 94 7.57 12.98 -12.47
C LYS A 94 7.12 13.97 -11.39
N LEU A 95 7.23 13.61 -10.12
CA LEU A 95 6.93 14.52 -9.02
C LEU A 95 7.93 15.67 -8.90
N GLN A 96 9.22 15.40 -9.20
CA GLN A 96 10.26 16.44 -9.23
C GLN A 96 10.08 17.41 -10.40
N GLU A 97 9.58 16.92 -11.55
CA GLU A 97 9.27 17.75 -12.74
C GLU A 97 7.98 18.58 -12.56
N ASP A 98 7.00 18.09 -11.80
CA ASP A 98 5.67 18.69 -11.65
C ASP A 98 5.22 18.66 -10.19
N THR A 99 5.44 19.76 -9.49
CA THR A 99 5.19 19.94 -8.06
C THR A 99 3.69 20.01 -7.70
N ASP A 100 2.79 20.13 -8.67
CA ASP A 100 1.34 20.19 -8.48
C ASP A 100 0.67 18.81 -8.64
N THR A 101 1.43 17.72 -8.52
CA THR A 101 0.95 16.35 -8.69
C THR A 101 1.19 15.48 -7.46
N PHE A 102 0.53 14.34 -7.41
CA PHE A 102 0.74 13.31 -6.39
C PHE A 102 1.31 12.03 -7.01
N GLY A 103 2.02 11.24 -6.20
CA GLY A 103 2.54 9.93 -6.56
C GLY A 103 2.06 8.83 -5.64
N VAL A 104 1.93 7.62 -6.17
CA VAL A 104 1.64 6.39 -5.41
C VAL A 104 2.76 5.39 -5.65
N PHE A 105 3.56 5.14 -4.61
CA PHE A 105 4.74 4.27 -4.67
C PHE A 105 5.15 3.81 -3.27
N GLY A 106 6.15 2.94 -3.17
CA GLY A 106 6.62 2.37 -1.91
C GLY A 106 7.36 3.39 -1.02
N PHE A 107 7.21 3.26 0.30
CA PHE A 107 7.82 4.18 1.29
C PHE A 107 9.33 4.31 1.13
N SER A 108 10.05 3.25 0.78
CA SER A 108 11.50 3.28 0.58
C SER A 108 11.95 4.33 -0.45
N TYR A 109 11.15 4.58 -1.48
CA TYR A 109 11.45 5.61 -2.48
C TYR A 109 11.18 7.02 -1.96
N LEU A 110 10.21 7.20 -1.07
CA LEU A 110 10.00 8.47 -0.37
C LEU A 110 11.18 8.76 0.56
N ASP A 111 11.59 7.78 1.34
CA ASP A 111 12.69 7.89 2.30
C ASP A 111 14.00 8.28 1.60
N GLN A 112 14.36 7.58 0.54
CA GLN A 112 15.54 7.83 -0.27
C GLN A 112 15.54 9.17 -1.03
N ASN A 113 14.40 9.84 -1.16
CA ASN A 113 14.23 11.10 -1.89
C ASN A 113 13.54 12.18 -1.04
N SER A 114 13.65 12.08 0.28
CA SER A 114 12.97 12.97 1.24
C SER A 114 13.47 14.43 1.19
N ASP A 115 14.58 14.68 0.52
CA ASP A 115 15.13 16.01 0.22
C ASP A 115 14.40 16.72 -0.93
N THR A 116 13.71 15.98 -1.80
CA THR A 116 13.09 16.52 -3.02
C THR A 116 11.58 16.31 -3.10
N ILE A 117 11.05 15.33 -2.39
CA ILE A 117 9.62 15.00 -2.36
C ILE A 117 9.12 14.86 -0.92
N GLN A 118 7.85 15.11 -0.71
CA GLN A 118 7.22 15.07 0.61
C GLN A 118 6.12 14.01 0.65
N GLY A 119 6.06 13.24 1.75
CA GLY A 119 4.98 12.30 2.00
C GLY A 119 3.67 13.00 2.40
N ALA A 120 2.57 12.57 1.80
CA ALA A 120 1.26 13.09 2.14
C ALA A 120 0.79 12.56 3.51
N GLU A 121 0.30 13.45 4.36
CA GLU A 121 -0.33 13.06 5.62
C GLU A 121 -1.66 12.34 5.39
N LEU A 122 -1.88 11.28 6.17
CA LEU A 122 -3.16 10.58 6.20
C LEU A 122 -3.76 10.66 7.61
N SER A 123 -4.88 11.35 7.72
CA SER A 123 -5.57 11.58 9.01
C SER A 123 -4.64 12.24 10.06
N GLY A 124 -3.81 13.19 9.62
CA GLY A 124 -2.86 13.90 10.47
C GLY A 124 -1.60 13.12 10.85
N VAL A 125 -1.34 11.99 10.18
CA VAL A 125 -0.13 11.17 10.37
C VAL A 125 0.76 11.28 9.15
N THR A 126 1.98 11.78 9.32
CA THR A 126 3.03 11.81 8.30
C THR A 126 3.61 10.40 8.11
N PRO A 127 3.88 9.97 6.88
CA PRO A 127 4.56 8.70 6.66
C PRO A 127 6.02 8.79 7.15
N SER A 128 6.32 8.03 8.18
CA SER A 128 7.67 7.81 8.69
C SER A 128 7.87 6.33 8.98
N PHE A 129 9.13 5.92 9.13
CA PHE A 129 9.48 4.55 9.50
C PHE A 129 8.70 4.12 10.77
N GLU A 130 8.74 4.90 11.83
CA GLU A 130 8.08 4.61 13.10
C GLU A 130 6.56 4.58 12.96
N ALA A 131 5.97 5.56 12.27
CA ALA A 131 4.52 5.63 12.08
C ALA A 131 3.97 4.43 11.30
N ILE A 132 4.77 3.88 10.38
CA ILE A 132 4.42 2.69 9.60
C ILE A 132 4.64 1.43 10.43
N ALA A 133 5.78 1.28 11.11
CA ALA A 133 6.11 0.14 11.97
C ALA A 133 5.07 -0.03 13.09
N GLU A 134 4.65 1.07 13.72
CA GLU A 134 3.61 1.08 14.74
C GLU A 134 2.17 0.98 14.20
N GLY A 135 1.99 0.92 12.88
CA GLY A 135 0.68 0.86 12.23
C GLY A 135 -0.17 2.12 12.39
N LYS A 136 0.43 3.26 12.74
CA LYS A 136 -0.23 4.57 12.82
C LYS A 136 -0.56 5.11 11.42
N TYR A 137 0.35 4.97 10.45
CA TYR A 137 0.12 5.34 9.07
C TYR A 137 -0.70 4.26 8.36
N LYS A 138 -1.97 4.52 8.12
CA LYS A 138 -2.95 3.51 7.70
C LYS A 138 -2.85 3.03 6.27
N ALA A 139 -2.05 3.66 5.42
CA ALA A 139 -1.78 3.19 4.06
C ALA A 139 -0.56 2.25 4.01
N SER A 140 -0.44 1.38 4.99
CA SER A 140 0.60 0.37 5.08
C SER A 140 0.03 -1.05 5.07
N ARG A 141 0.83 -2.01 4.65
CA ARG A 141 0.49 -3.43 4.68
C ARG A 141 1.73 -4.28 4.86
N ALA A 142 1.56 -5.44 5.47
CA ALA A 142 2.62 -6.42 5.55
C ALA A 142 2.94 -7.03 4.17
N LEU A 143 4.21 -7.31 3.93
CA LEU A 143 4.70 -8.11 2.81
C LEU A 143 4.97 -9.53 3.31
N TYR A 144 4.65 -10.52 2.49
CA TYR A 144 4.84 -11.92 2.82
C TYR A 144 5.57 -12.63 1.70
N PHE A 145 6.46 -13.54 2.04
CA PHE A 145 6.87 -14.58 1.11
C PHE A 145 6.38 -15.95 1.60
N TYR A 146 6.14 -16.85 0.67
CA TYR A 146 5.64 -18.17 0.96
C TYR A 146 6.62 -19.24 0.48
N VAL A 147 6.93 -20.18 1.34
CA VAL A 147 7.76 -21.33 1.01
C VAL A 147 6.88 -22.57 0.82
N LYS A 148 7.01 -23.23 -0.32
CA LYS A 148 6.28 -24.46 -0.56
C LYS A 148 6.88 -25.59 0.29
N HIS A 149 6.14 -26.06 1.29
CA HIS A 149 6.62 -27.05 2.27
C HIS A 149 7.18 -28.31 1.61
N SER A 150 6.54 -28.85 0.55
CA SER A 150 7.03 -30.02 -0.17
C SER A 150 8.36 -29.83 -0.92
N HIS A 151 8.87 -28.61 -1.00
CA HIS A 151 10.18 -28.32 -1.59
C HIS A 151 11.31 -28.30 -0.55
N ILE A 152 10.96 -28.25 0.74
CA ILE A 152 11.95 -28.25 1.82
C ILE A 152 12.61 -29.64 1.87
N GLY A 153 13.93 -29.67 1.85
CA GLY A 153 14.71 -30.91 1.77
C GLY A 153 14.85 -31.50 0.37
N VAL A 154 14.07 -31.02 -0.61
CA VAL A 154 14.16 -31.44 -2.02
C VAL A 154 14.91 -30.42 -2.86
N VAL A 155 14.56 -29.13 -2.72
CA VAL A 155 15.26 -28.04 -3.41
C VAL A 155 16.39 -27.54 -2.49
N PRO A 156 17.65 -27.63 -2.95
CA PRO A 156 18.79 -27.19 -2.15
C PRO A 156 18.69 -25.69 -1.78
N GLY A 157 19.05 -25.36 -0.56
CA GLY A 157 19.22 -23.98 -0.10
C GLY A 157 17.97 -23.30 0.47
N ILE A 158 16.76 -23.84 0.31
CA ILE A 158 15.53 -23.20 0.82
C ILE A 158 15.61 -22.93 2.33
N GLN A 159 15.98 -23.93 3.15
CA GLN A 159 16.09 -23.73 4.60
C GLN A 159 17.16 -22.69 4.95
N LYS A 160 18.33 -22.78 4.32
CA LYS A 160 19.41 -21.81 4.56
C LYS A 160 19.01 -20.38 4.14
N TYR A 161 18.24 -20.24 3.07
CA TYR A 161 17.70 -18.94 2.65
C TYR A 161 16.75 -18.38 3.71
N MET A 162 15.85 -19.20 4.26
CA MET A 162 14.95 -18.77 5.33
C MET A 162 15.73 -18.37 6.59
N GLU A 163 16.72 -19.17 6.99
CA GLU A 163 17.59 -18.86 8.13
C GLU A 163 18.38 -17.56 7.91
N GLU A 164 18.91 -17.36 6.70
CA GLU A 164 19.64 -16.14 6.35
C GLU A 164 18.72 -14.91 6.37
N TRP A 165 17.51 -15.03 5.83
CA TRP A 165 16.53 -13.95 5.87
C TRP A 165 16.26 -13.44 7.29
N THR A 166 16.17 -14.33 8.28
CA THR A 166 15.92 -13.97 9.68
C THR A 166 17.06 -13.22 10.38
N LYS A 167 18.23 -13.15 9.76
CA LYS A 167 19.38 -12.39 10.28
C LYS A 167 19.40 -10.93 9.82
N HIS A 168 18.54 -10.58 8.85
CA HIS A 168 18.60 -9.30 8.15
C HIS A 168 17.30 -8.51 8.19
N TRP A 169 16.30 -8.97 8.91
CA TRP A 169 14.97 -8.38 8.95
C TRP A 169 14.66 -7.53 10.19
N ASP A 170 15.67 -7.26 11.01
CA ASP A 170 15.57 -6.37 12.16
C ASP A 170 15.79 -4.89 11.78
N GLU A 171 15.73 -4.02 12.78
CA GLU A 171 15.82 -2.56 12.58
C GLU A 171 17.20 -2.12 12.12
N ASP A 172 18.24 -2.84 12.51
CA ASP A 172 19.65 -2.62 12.13
C ASP A 172 20.08 -3.52 10.95
N GLY A 173 19.14 -4.26 10.35
CA GLY A 173 19.43 -5.19 9.28
C GLY A 173 19.48 -4.54 7.90
N ILE A 174 20.22 -5.18 6.98
CA ILE A 174 20.37 -4.68 5.60
C ILE A 174 19.04 -4.49 4.85
N LEU A 175 17.95 -5.18 5.28
CA LEU A 175 16.63 -4.99 4.68
C LEU A 175 16.00 -3.66 5.13
N ALA A 176 16.29 -3.20 6.33
CA ALA A 176 15.89 -1.86 6.79
C ALA A 176 16.65 -0.77 6.03
N ASP A 177 17.96 -0.95 5.80
CA ASP A 177 18.79 -0.04 5.01
C ASP A 177 18.27 0.19 3.58
N VAL A 178 17.62 -0.80 2.99
CA VAL A 178 16.99 -0.69 1.66
C VAL A 178 15.51 -0.28 1.71
N GLY A 179 15.02 0.15 2.89
CA GLY A 179 13.70 0.73 3.08
C GLY A 179 12.58 -0.28 3.38
N MET A 180 12.91 -1.51 3.77
CA MET A 180 11.93 -2.42 4.37
C MET A 180 11.70 -2.04 5.84
N ILE A 181 10.44 -1.91 6.22
CA ILE A 181 10.07 -1.64 7.61
C ILE A 181 9.89 -2.97 8.34
N PRO A 182 10.68 -3.26 9.39
CA PRO A 182 10.61 -4.51 10.11
C PRO A 182 9.29 -4.67 10.87
N MET A 183 8.88 -5.91 11.06
CA MET A 183 7.79 -6.25 11.97
C MET A 183 8.20 -5.94 13.42
N PRO A 184 7.24 -5.74 14.35
CA PRO A 184 7.52 -5.71 15.77
C PRO A 184 8.31 -6.94 16.23
N GLU A 185 9.21 -6.78 17.20
CA GLU A 185 10.11 -7.85 17.67
C GLU A 185 9.37 -9.14 18.03
N ALA A 186 8.25 -9.03 18.75
CA ALA A 186 7.45 -10.19 19.12
C ALA A 186 6.92 -10.98 17.91
N GLU A 187 6.53 -10.28 16.83
CA GLU A 187 6.09 -10.92 15.59
C GLU A 187 7.28 -11.55 14.85
N ARG A 188 8.46 -10.94 14.89
CA ARG A 188 9.69 -11.49 14.30
C ARG A 188 10.07 -12.82 14.96
N GLU A 189 10.05 -12.87 16.29
CA GLU A 189 10.38 -14.11 17.03
C GLU A 189 9.35 -15.22 16.77
N GLU A 190 8.05 -14.92 16.74
CA GLU A 190 7.03 -15.89 16.34
C GLU A 190 7.29 -16.45 14.92
N MET A 191 7.62 -15.59 13.95
CA MET A 191 7.91 -16.04 12.59
C MET A 191 9.19 -16.87 12.51
N LYS A 192 10.22 -16.50 13.27
CA LYS A 192 11.47 -17.24 13.36
C LYS A 192 11.25 -18.65 13.91
N GLU A 193 10.45 -18.79 14.96
CA GLU A 193 10.06 -20.09 15.50
C GLU A 193 9.28 -20.91 14.46
N ARG A 194 8.30 -20.31 13.79
CA ARG A 194 7.55 -20.99 12.71
C ARG A 194 8.43 -21.45 11.56
N MET A 195 9.44 -20.66 11.18
CA MET A 195 10.39 -21.01 10.13
C MET A 195 11.34 -22.13 10.56
N SER A 196 11.75 -22.17 11.83
CA SER A 196 12.63 -23.22 12.36
C SER A 196 11.91 -24.57 12.54
N THR A 197 10.65 -24.53 12.95
CA THR A 197 9.82 -25.73 13.15
C THR A 197 9.13 -26.25 11.90
N LEU A 198 9.21 -25.48 10.79
CA LEU A 198 8.63 -25.83 9.48
C LEU A 198 7.13 -26.18 9.53
N VAL A 199 6.39 -25.56 10.45
CA VAL A 199 4.94 -25.78 10.56
C VAL A 199 4.23 -25.19 9.36
N ALA A 200 3.54 -26.04 8.60
CA ALA A 200 2.78 -25.61 7.44
C ALA A 200 1.58 -24.72 7.85
N LEU A 201 1.35 -23.65 7.10
CA LEU A 201 0.19 -22.80 7.29
C LEU A 201 -1.09 -23.55 6.93
N THR A 202 -2.10 -23.41 7.77
CA THR A 202 -3.46 -23.86 7.49
C THR A 202 -4.28 -22.78 6.77
N PRO A 203 -5.40 -23.12 6.10
CA PRO A 203 -6.31 -22.11 5.57
C PRO A 203 -6.78 -21.09 6.62
N ASN A 204 -6.96 -21.51 7.88
CA ASN A 204 -7.36 -20.63 8.97
C ASN A 204 -6.25 -19.62 9.33
N ASP A 205 -4.99 -20.02 9.33
CA ASP A 205 -3.87 -19.11 9.55
C ASP A 205 -3.84 -17.99 8.51
N LEU A 206 -4.07 -18.34 7.23
CA LEU A 206 -4.15 -17.38 6.15
C LEU A 206 -5.35 -16.44 6.28
N MET A 207 -6.51 -16.96 6.65
CA MET A 207 -7.74 -16.17 6.83
C MET A 207 -7.61 -15.20 8.01
N ASN A 208 -7.09 -15.64 9.15
CA ASN A 208 -6.96 -14.82 10.35
C ASN A 208 -5.92 -13.70 10.19
N LYS A 209 -4.81 -13.95 9.50
CA LYS A 209 -3.80 -12.89 9.22
C LYS A 209 -4.24 -11.87 8.19
N VAL A 210 -5.12 -12.22 7.28
CA VAL A 210 -5.68 -11.28 6.28
C VAL A 210 -6.80 -10.42 6.85
N VAL A 211 -7.48 -10.88 7.89
CA VAL A 211 -8.66 -10.21 8.49
C VAL A 211 -8.28 -9.38 9.72
N SER A 212 -7.14 -9.64 10.36
CA SER A 212 -6.77 -9.04 11.66
C SER A 212 -5.89 -7.77 11.56
N LYS A 213 -5.71 -7.19 10.36
CA LYS A 213 -4.97 -5.90 10.22
C LYS A 213 -5.74 -4.87 9.41
#